data_e2b004307b30aa7384f05986807dec28
#
_entry.id   e2b004307b30aa7384f05986807dec28
#
_cell.length_a   1.000
_cell.length_b   1.000
_cell.length_c   1.000
_cell.angle_alpha   90.00
_cell.angle_beta   90.00
_cell.angle_gamma   90.00
#
_symmetry.space_group_name_H-M   'P 1'
#
loop_
_entity.id
_entity.type
_entity.pdbx_description
1 polymer ?
#
loop_
_entity_poly.entity_id
_entity_poly.type
_entity_poly.pdbx_seq_one_letter_code
_entity_poly.pdbx_strand_id
1 'polypeptide(L)'
;MLIREVRADEYGLLSELAVSAKRHWGYPERWMEIWTPQLTFAYDYFEEHEGWAAIDDEKPIAFYTLEDNNGIAWLENLWVLPEYIGRSVGKELFHHATALARGRGYKSLQLEADPNALGFYERMGMKKIGERHSDVDGTPRILPIMEIAL
;
A
#
# COMPACT_ATOMS: atom_id res chain seq x y z
N MET A 1 14.94 11.93 2.79
CA MET A 1 14.09 11.02 3.58
C MET A 1 14.66 9.61 3.48
N LEU A 2 14.79 8.92 4.59
CA LEU A 2 15.31 7.56 4.61
C LEU A 2 14.20 6.55 4.30
N ILE A 3 14.45 5.65 3.36
CA ILE A 3 13.60 4.49 3.10
C ILE A 3 14.43 3.24 3.37
N ARG A 4 13.96 2.37 4.23
CA ARG A 4 14.65 1.13 4.58
C ARG A 4 13.66 -0.02 4.75
N GLU A 5 14.16 -1.25 4.79
CA GLU A 5 13.31 -2.40 5.08
C GLU A 5 12.66 -2.26 6.47
N VAL A 6 11.44 -2.75 6.58
CA VAL A 6 10.71 -2.80 7.86
C VAL A 6 11.40 -3.78 8.80
N ARG A 7 11.24 -3.55 10.10
CA ARG A 7 11.81 -4.38 11.17
C ARG A 7 10.71 -5.10 11.94
N ALA A 8 11.04 -6.24 12.49
CA ALA A 8 10.08 -7.07 13.24
C ALA A 8 9.45 -6.34 14.43
N ASP A 9 10.21 -5.47 15.10
CA ASP A 9 9.72 -4.69 16.22
C ASP A 9 8.79 -3.54 15.80
N GLU A 10 8.61 -3.33 14.51
CA GLU A 10 7.76 -2.28 13.94
C GLU A 10 6.40 -2.76 13.43
N TYR A 11 6.15 -4.07 13.39
CA TYR A 11 4.92 -4.60 12.78
C TYR A 11 3.65 -4.05 13.42
N GLY A 12 3.65 -3.86 14.73
CA GLY A 12 2.52 -3.22 15.44
C GLY A 12 2.30 -1.78 15.02
N LEU A 13 3.39 -1.02 14.86
CA LEU A 13 3.32 0.38 14.38
C LEU A 13 2.79 0.46 12.96
N LEU A 14 3.23 -0.46 12.09
CA LEU A 14 2.76 -0.51 10.71
C LEU A 14 1.26 -0.82 10.63
N SER A 15 0.77 -1.70 11.50
CA SER A 15 -0.64 -2.02 11.59
C SER A 15 -1.47 -0.80 12.02
N GLU A 16 -1.02 -0.09 13.04
CA GLU A 16 -1.67 1.15 13.49
C GLU A 16 -1.64 2.22 12.39
N LEU A 17 -0.52 2.34 11.69
CA LEU A 17 -0.36 3.28 10.58
C LEU A 17 -1.36 2.99 9.46
N ALA A 18 -1.49 1.74 9.05
CA ALA A 18 -2.41 1.34 7.98
C ALA A 18 -3.87 1.64 8.36
N VAL A 19 -4.27 1.32 9.59
CA VAL A 19 -5.61 1.62 10.08
C VAL A 19 -5.86 3.14 10.09
N SER A 20 -4.91 3.90 10.59
CA SER A 20 -5.02 5.37 10.65
C SER A 20 -5.14 5.98 9.25
N ALA A 21 -4.32 5.50 8.31
CA ALA A 21 -4.34 5.98 6.93
C ALA A 21 -5.68 5.66 6.25
N LYS A 22 -6.19 4.46 6.41
CA LYS A 22 -7.48 4.07 5.83
C LYS A 22 -8.64 4.83 6.44
N ARG A 23 -8.64 5.00 7.77
CA ARG A 23 -9.67 5.77 8.48
C ARG A 23 -9.74 7.22 8.02
N HIS A 24 -8.63 7.78 7.57
CA HIS A 24 -8.56 9.16 7.07
C HIS A 24 -9.53 9.41 5.89
N TRP A 25 -9.86 8.37 5.13
CA TRP A 25 -10.80 8.48 4.00
C TRP A 25 -12.25 8.67 4.44
N GLY A 26 -12.56 8.56 5.72
CA GLY A 26 -13.89 8.79 6.25
C GLY A 26 -14.85 7.61 6.13
N TYR A 27 -14.32 6.40 6.01
CA TYR A 27 -15.15 5.19 5.96
C TYR A 27 -15.94 5.00 7.26
N PRO A 28 -17.15 4.38 7.19
CA PRO A 28 -17.91 4.05 8.39
C PRO A 28 -17.09 3.21 9.37
N GLU A 29 -17.22 3.46 10.67
CA GLU A 29 -16.47 2.73 11.68
C GLU A 29 -16.72 1.22 11.63
N ARG A 30 -17.96 0.81 11.25
CA ARG A 30 -18.30 -0.61 11.06
C ARG A 30 -17.41 -1.25 9.99
N TRP A 31 -17.13 -0.53 8.90
CA TRP A 31 -16.23 -1.03 7.86
C TRP A 31 -14.80 -1.14 8.34
N MET A 32 -14.36 -0.16 9.13
CA MET A 32 -13.02 -0.20 9.73
C MET A 32 -12.86 -1.41 10.63
N GLU A 33 -13.88 -1.78 11.41
CA GLU A 33 -13.86 -2.99 12.22
C GLU A 33 -13.70 -4.26 11.38
N ILE A 34 -14.40 -4.32 10.25
CA ILE A 34 -14.32 -5.46 9.31
C ILE A 34 -12.93 -5.57 8.71
N TRP A 35 -12.30 -4.44 8.38
CA TRP A 35 -11.00 -4.42 7.71
C TRP A 35 -9.79 -4.55 8.65
N THR A 36 -9.96 -4.25 9.93
CA THR A 36 -8.83 -4.25 10.88
C THR A 36 -8.02 -5.55 10.89
N PRO A 37 -8.61 -6.76 10.82
CA PRO A 37 -7.80 -7.98 10.72
C PRO A 37 -6.87 -8.01 9.51
N GLN A 38 -7.31 -7.49 8.36
CA GLN A 38 -6.51 -7.43 7.13
C GLN A 38 -5.40 -6.38 7.21
N LEU A 39 -5.54 -5.41 8.09
CA LEU A 39 -4.57 -4.32 8.31
C LEU A 39 -3.68 -4.58 9.52
N THR A 40 -3.75 -5.80 10.09
CA THR A 40 -2.92 -6.21 11.20
C THR A 40 -1.82 -7.12 10.66
N PHE A 41 -0.59 -6.62 10.68
CA PHE A 41 0.56 -7.31 10.13
C PHE A 41 1.32 -8.03 11.24
N ALA A 42 1.74 -9.26 10.97
CA ALA A 42 2.48 -10.10 11.88
C ALA A 42 3.70 -10.69 11.17
N TYR A 43 4.49 -11.47 11.89
CA TYR A 43 5.74 -12.04 11.39
C TYR A 43 5.53 -12.85 10.10
N ASP A 44 4.53 -13.72 10.06
CA ASP A 44 4.27 -14.59 8.91
C ASP A 44 3.90 -13.81 7.65
N TYR A 45 3.25 -12.65 7.78
CA TYR A 45 2.97 -11.78 6.64
C TYR A 45 4.28 -11.36 5.94
N PHE A 46 5.28 -10.93 6.71
CA PHE A 46 6.54 -10.45 6.17
C PHE A 46 7.52 -11.56 5.77
N GLU A 47 7.19 -12.83 6.01
CA GLU A 47 7.93 -13.95 5.41
C GLU A 47 7.65 -14.07 3.92
N GLU A 48 6.44 -13.69 3.47
CA GLU A 48 6.00 -13.80 2.08
C GLU A 48 5.94 -12.44 1.36
N HIS A 49 5.96 -11.35 2.11
CA HIS A 49 5.84 -9.99 1.58
C HIS A 49 7.04 -9.16 2.02
N GLU A 50 7.64 -8.47 1.06
CA GLU A 50 8.73 -7.56 1.36
C GLU A 50 8.18 -6.19 1.73
N GLY A 51 8.60 -5.64 2.85
CA GLY A 51 8.13 -4.35 3.34
C GLY A 51 9.25 -3.32 3.43
N TRP A 52 8.95 -2.10 2.98
CA TRP A 52 9.85 -0.94 3.03
C TRP A 52 9.14 0.25 3.64
N ALA A 53 9.81 0.96 4.51
CA ALA A 53 9.24 2.08 5.24
C ALA A 53 10.03 3.37 5.04
N ALA A 54 9.29 4.47 4.95
CA ALA A 54 9.86 5.81 5.05
C ALA A 54 9.97 6.16 6.53
N ILE A 55 11.09 6.71 6.92
CA ILE A 55 11.43 6.96 8.33
C ILE A 55 11.59 8.44 8.56
N ASP A 56 10.94 8.96 9.59
CA ASP A 56 11.11 10.31 10.11
C ASP A 56 11.20 10.23 11.63
N ASP A 57 12.18 10.92 12.21
CA ASP A 57 12.42 10.90 13.65
C ASP A 57 12.49 9.47 14.21
N GLU A 58 13.22 8.61 13.51
CA GLU A 58 13.46 7.20 13.83
C GLU A 58 12.22 6.30 13.79
N LYS A 59 11.07 6.81 13.28
CA LYS A 59 9.82 6.06 13.22
C LYS A 59 9.29 5.92 11.80
N PRO A 60 8.67 4.77 11.49
CA PRO A 60 7.93 4.63 10.23
C PRO A 60 6.78 5.64 10.15
N ILE A 61 6.74 6.39 9.06
CA ILE A 61 5.67 7.34 8.78
C ILE A 61 4.84 6.92 7.57
N ALA A 62 5.33 5.96 6.83
CA ALA A 62 4.70 5.39 5.65
C ALA A 62 5.39 4.08 5.31
N PHE A 63 4.71 3.19 4.61
CA PHE A 63 5.33 1.95 4.15
C PHE A 63 4.60 1.37 2.95
N TYR A 64 5.28 0.48 2.24
CA TYR A 64 4.65 -0.36 1.22
C TYR A 64 5.09 -1.80 1.39
N THR A 65 4.30 -2.72 0.82
CA THR A 65 4.68 -4.12 0.72
C THR A 65 4.59 -4.59 -0.73
N LEU A 66 5.54 -5.43 -1.10
CA LEU A 66 5.68 -5.94 -2.46
C LEU A 66 5.73 -7.47 -2.41
N GLU A 67 5.05 -8.11 -3.36
CA GLU A 67 5.11 -9.56 -3.52
C GLU A 67 5.21 -9.95 -5.00
N ASP A 68 5.61 -11.19 -5.24
CA ASP A 68 5.54 -11.79 -6.56
C ASP A 68 4.17 -12.43 -6.74
N ASN A 69 3.45 -12.02 -7.78
CA ASN A 69 2.16 -12.60 -8.14
C ASN A 69 2.26 -13.19 -9.54
N ASN A 70 2.68 -14.46 -9.61
CA ASN A 70 2.85 -15.18 -10.87
C ASN A 70 3.72 -14.43 -11.89
N GLY A 71 4.82 -13.85 -11.44
CA GLY A 71 5.77 -13.12 -12.27
C GLY A 71 5.44 -11.64 -12.47
N ILE A 72 4.42 -11.15 -11.81
CA ILE A 72 4.04 -9.73 -11.81
C ILE A 72 4.34 -9.17 -10.42
N ALA A 73 5.01 -8.03 -10.36
CA ALA A 73 5.22 -7.34 -9.09
C ALA A 73 3.88 -6.80 -8.60
N TRP A 74 3.48 -7.15 -7.40
CA TRP A 74 2.22 -6.75 -6.79
C TRP A 74 2.46 -5.87 -5.57
N LEU A 75 1.97 -4.63 -5.63
CA LEU A 75 2.04 -3.68 -4.53
C LEU A 75 0.76 -3.82 -3.71
N GLU A 76 0.83 -4.56 -2.61
CA GLU A 76 -0.36 -4.86 -1.83
C GLU A 76 -0.74 -3.74 -0.86
N ASN A 77 0.26 -3.11 -0.29
CA ASN A 77 0.06 -2.01 0.66
C ASN A 77 0.89 -0.80 0.27
N LEU A 78 0.30 0.37 0.39
CA LEU A 78 1.00 1.65 0.34
C LEU A 78 0.21 2.61 1.23
N TRP A 79 0.73 2.88 2.41
CA TRP A 79 0.05 3.68 3.43
C TRP A 79 0.94 4.80 3.90
N VAL A 80 0.37 5.97 4.07
CA VAL A 80 1.06 7.17 4.57
C VAL A 80 0.27 7.71 5.76
N LEU A 81 0.96 8.02 6.86
CA LEU A 81 0.29 8.68 7.98
C LEU A 81 -0.40 9.96 7.51
N PRO A 82 -1.62 10.24 7.97
CA PRO A 82 -2.37 11.41 7.53
C PRO A 82 -1.60 12.73 7.65
N GLU A 83 -0.78 12.90 8.67
CA GLU A 83 0.02 14.11 8.90
C GLU A 83 1.07 14.35 7.82
N TYR A 84 1.44 13.30 7.07
CA TYR A 84 2.47 13.36 6.03
C TYR A 84 1.90 13.37 4.62
N ILE A 85 0.58 13.34 4.47
CA ILE A 85 -0.07 13.45 3.16
C ILE A 85 0.22 14.83 2.55
N GLY A 86 0.52 14.87 1.26
CA GLY A 86 0.84 16.11 0.57
C GLY A 86 2.30 16.54 0.67
N ARG A 87 3.16 15.69 1.24
CA ARG A 87 4.60 15.95 1.40
C ARG A 87 5.46 15.07 0.50
N SER A 88 4.89 14.53 -0.56
CA SER A 88 5.57 13.65 -1.54
C SER A 88 6.06 12.31 -0.98
N VAL A 89 5.67 11.92 0.21
CA VAL A 89 6.10 10.66 0.83
C VAL A 89 5.60 9.46 0.02
N GLY A 90 4.32 9.45 -0.32
CA GLY A 90 3.74 8.38 -1.13
C GLY A 90 4.39 8.27 -2.50
N LYS A 91 4.67 9.40 -3.13
CA LYS A 91 5.36 9.46 -4.42
C LYS A 91 6.76 8.84 -4.33
N GLU A 92 7.52 9.17 -3.31
CA GLU A 92 8.87 8.63 -3.13
C GLU A 92 8.85 7.13 -2.85
N LEU A 93 7.89 6.65 -2.04
CA LEU A 93 7.72 5.22 -1.81
C LEU A 93 7.32 4.48 -3.09
N PHE A 94 6.40 5.05 -3.87
CA PHE A 94 5.98 4.45 -5.13
C PHE A 94 7.17 4.34 -6.10
N HIS A 95 7.98 5.38 -6.21
CA HIS A 95 9.19 5.35 -7.05
C HIS A 95 10.21 4.32 -6.54
N HIS A 96 10.34 4.20 -5.23
CA HIS A 96 11.21 3.16 -4.64
C HIS A 96 10.72 1.77 -5.03
N ALA A 97 9.42 1.52 -4.92
CA ALA A 97 8.83 0.23 -5.27
C ALA A 97 9.02 -0.12 -6.75
N THR A 98 8.79 0.85 -7.65
CA THR A 98 8.97 0.62 -9.09
C THR A 98 10.43 0.39 -9.45
N ALA A 99 11.36 1.14 -8.85
CA ALA A 99 12.78 0.95 -9.07
C ALA A 99 13.26 -0.42 -8.57
N LEU A 100 12.78 -0.85 -7.40
CA LEU A 100 13.10 -2.16 -6.84
C LEU A 100 12.58 -3.29 -7.75
N ALA A 101 11.33 -3.21 -8.18
CA ALA A 101 10.72 -4.21 -9.06
C ALA A 101 11.44 -4.27 -10.41
N ARG A 102 11.77 -3.12 -10.99
CA ARG A 102 12.51 -3.05 -12.24
C ARG A 102 13.89 -3.69 -12.09
N GLY A 103 14.59 -3.41 -11.00
CA GLY A 103 15.91 -3.98 -10.72
C GLY A 103 15.89 -5.50 -10.57
N ARG A 104 14.75 -6.08 -10.22
CA ARG A 104 14.56 -7.53 -10.10
C ARG A 104 14.06 -8.18 -11.38
N GLY A 105 13.90 -7.41 -12.47
CA GLY A 105 13.53 -7.93 -13.78
C GLY A 105 12.03 -8.06 -14.02
N TYR A 106 11.18 -7.55 -13.13
CA TYR A 106 9.74 -7.51 -13.40
C TYR A 106 9.44 -6.58 -14.56
N LYS A 107 8.45 -6.95 -15.37
CA LYS A 107 8.03 -6.17 -16.55
C LYS A 107 6.90 -5.21 -16.24
N SER A 108 6.16 -5.46 -15.17
CA SER A 108 5.07 -4.60 -14.75
C SER A 108 4.85 -4.68 -13.25
N LEU A 109 4.25 -3.63 -12.70
CA LEU A 109 3.80 -3.58 -11.32
C LEU A 109 2.31 -3.29 -11.34
N GLN A 110 1.56 -4.07 -10.58
CA GLN A 110 0.11 -3.95 -10.47
C GLN A 110 -0.33 -3.77 -9.02
N LEU A 111 -1.53 -3.24 -8.85
CA LEU A 111 -2.17 -3.10 -7.55
C LEU A 111 -3.69 -2.98 -7.69
N GLU A 112 -4.40 -3.24 -6.60
CA GLU A 112 -5.79 -2.82 -6.43
C GLU A 112 -5.78 -1.49 -5.69
N ALA A 113 -6.39 -0.47 -6.29
CA ALA A 113 -6.41 0.85 -5.67
C ALA A 113 -7.65 1.01 -4.80
N ASP A 114 -7.49 1.64 -3.64
CA ASP A 114 -8.61 2.27 -2.97
C ASP A 114 -9.18 3.33 -3.91
N PRO A 115 -10.51 3.40 -4.12
CA PRO A 115 -11.08 4.40 -5.02
C PRO A 115 -10.65 5.84 -4.70
N ASN A 116 -10.40 6.14 -3.43
CA ASN A 116 -9.93 7.46 -3.01
C ASN A 116 -8.48 7.74 -3.45
N ALA A 117 -7.70 6.71 -3.76
CA ALA A 117 -6.31 6.83 -4.18
C ALA A 117 -6.14 6.73 -5.71
N LEU A 118 -7.20 6.53 -6.47
CA LEU A 118 -7.13 6.37 -7.92
C LEU A 118 -6.38 7.53 -8.58
N GLY A 119 -6.70 8.76 -8.23
CA GLY A 119 -6.05 9.94 -8.79
C GLY A 119 -4.55 9.99 -8.50
N PHE A 120 -4.13 9.55 -7.32
CA PHE A 120 -2.72 9.44 -6.97
C PHE A 120 -2.01 8.47 -7.91
N TYR A 121 -2.54 7.27 -8.10
CA TYR A 121 -1.91 6.27 -8.95
C TYR A 121 -1.91 6.68 -10.43
N GLU A 122 -2.96 7.34 -10.89
CA GLU A 122 -2.95 7.89 -12.25
C GLU A 122 -1.85 8.94 -12.44
N ARG A 123 -1.64 9.82 -11.47
CA ARG A 123 -0.54 10.79 -11.50
C ARG A 123 0.84 10.12 -11.44
N MET A 124 0.93 8.93 -10.85
CA MET A 124 2.17 8.15 -10.86
C MET A 124 2.43 7.44 -12.19
N GLY A 125 1.52 7.52 -13.13
CA GLY A 125 1.67 6.92 -14.46
C GLY A 125 0.99 5.57 -14.61
N MET A 126 0.22 5.13 -13.63
CA MET A 126 -0.52 3.87 -13.73
C MET A 126 -1.78 4.03 -14.57
N LYS A 127 -2.19 2.93 -15.23
CA LYS A 127 -3.41 2.85 -16.02
C LYS A 127 -4.31 1.78 -15.44
N LYS A 128 -5.61 2.04 -15.45
CA LYS A 128 -6.61 1.06 -15.05
C LYS A 128 -6.68 -0.04 -16.12
N ILE A 129 -6.52 -1.29 -15.69
CA ILE A 129 -6.58 -2.47 -16.56
C ILE A 129 -7.76 -3.39 -16.24
N GLY A 130 -8.46 -3.15 -15.16
CA GLY A 130 -9.59 -3.98 -14.76
C GLY A 130 -10.22 -3.49 -13.48
N GLU A 131 -11.11 -4.30 -12.94
CA GLU A 131 -11.82 -4.00 -11.70
C GLU A 131 -12.01 -5.29 -10.90
N ARG A 132 -11.93 -5.16 -9.57
CA ARG A 132 -12.37 -6.21 -8.67
C ARG A 132 -13.66 -5.75 -7.97
N HIS A 133 -14.70 -6.57 -8.09
CA HIS A 133 -15.96 -6.34 -7.39
C HIS A 133 -15.92 -7.00 -6.04
N SER A 134 -16.26 -6.24 -5.01
CA SER A 134 -16.21 -6.65 -3.63
C SER A 134 -17.47 -6.17 -2.91
N ASP A 135 -17.62 -6.58 -1.67
CA ASP A 135 -18.76 -6.21 -0.82
C ASP A 135 -18.21 -5.92 0.58
N VAL A 136 -18.71 -4.86 1.20
CA VAL A 136 -18.40 -4.54 2.58
C VAL A 136 -19.71 -4.31 3.31
N ASP A 137 -20.02 -5.19 4.26
CA ASP A 137 -21.22 -5.09 5.09
C ASP A 137 -22.50 -4.91 4.24
N GLY A 138 -22.62 -5.68 3.13
CA GLY A 138 -23.74 -5.63 2.21
C GLY A 138 -23.69 -4.51 1.19
N THR A 139 -22.67 -3.66 1.21
CA THR A 139 -22.52 -2.57 0.24
C THR A 139 -21.54 -2.96 -0.87
N PRO A 140 -21.97 -2.94 -2.16
CA PRO A 140 -21.06 -3.23 -3.26
C PRO A 140 -19.92 -2.22 -3.34
N ARG A 141 -18.74 -2.71 -3.71
CA ARG A 141 -17.54 -1.90 -3.82
C ARG A 141 -16.75 -2.34 -5.04
N ILE A 142 -16.30 -1.37 -5.85
CA ILE A 142 -15.50 -1.64 -7.04
C ILE A 142 -14.11 -1.07 -6.81
N LEU A 143 -13.09 -1.93 -6.92
CA LEU A 143 -11.69 -1.55 -6.75
C LEU A 143 -11.01 -1.58 -8.11
N PRO A 144 -10.50 -0.44 -8.60
CA PRO A 144 -9.75 -0.44 -9.87
C PRO A 144 -8.44 -1.20 -9.72
N ILE A 145 -8.13 -2.01 -10.73
CA ILE A 145 -6.82 -2.67 -10.84
C ILE A 145 -5.97 -1.81 -11.74
N MET A 146 -4.80 -1.42 -11.23
CA MET A 146 -3.90 -0.49 -11.90
C MET A 146 -2.61 -1.18 -12.30
N GLU A 147 -1.99 -0.72 -13.39
CA GLU A 147 -0.72 -1.25 -13.89
C GLU A 147 0.20 -0.13 -14.37
N ILE A 148 1.49 -0.32 -14.15
CA ILE A 148 2.54 0.47 -14.79
C ILE A 148 3.58 -0.48 -15.39
N ALA A 149 4.01 -0.20 -16.63
CA ALA A 149 5.12 -0.91 -17.24
C ALA A 149 6.44 -0.48 -16.60
N LEU A 150 7.34 -1.43 -16.41
CA LEU A 150 8.64 -1.21 -15.76
C LEU A 150 9.80 -1.18 -16.75
#